data_1ecf13cdea4106ecd845890aa347f730
#
_entry.id   1ecf13cdea4106ecd845890aa347f730
#
_cell.length_a   1.000
_cell.length_b   1.000
_cell.length_c   1.000
_cell.angle_alpha   90.00
_cell.angle_beta   90.00
_cell.angle_gamma   90.00
#
_symmetry.space_group_name_H-M   'P 1'
#
loop_
_entity.id
_entity.type
_entity.pdbx_description
1 polymer ?
#
loop_
_entity_poly.entity_id
_entity_poly.type
_entity_poly.pdbx_seq_one_letter_code
_entity_poly.pdbx_strand_id
1 'polypeptide(L)'
;MKEVNVLVTGAAGQIGYALLTRLASGETFGEDTLVNLNLVEVPQVVSRLEGSKMELEDCGFNTLGKVKNFSDINEASGDIDWALLVGSIPRGITINGKKIEERADLLKINGGIFTEQGKAIGANAKKDAKILVVGNPANTNALIGSTHGNNSSQTWMAMTALDAKRAKAQVAKKCDVSISDIKKMTIWGNHSPTMYPDLDNAEINSKSVSSLIDDNNWIEENFLKIVQQRGKAIIDARGASSATSAANAAIDTVKATLTETPKDDWFSAAVMSDGSYNVPEGLIFGFPLRVNTAGEVSIVQNLPISTYAQEKIDITTQELLDEKSDISELL
;
A
#
# COMPACT_ATOMS: atom_id res chain seq x y z
N MET A 1 -13.50 -25.52 3.09
CA MET A 1 -12.51 -24.42 3.01
C MET A 1 -13.26 -23.13 3.29
N LYS A 2 -12.64 -22.17 3.96
CA LYS A 2 -13.15 -20.80 4.01
C LYS A 2 -13.10 -20.21 2.61
N GLU A 3 -13.92 -19.21 2.32
CA GLU A 3 -13.85 -18.48 1.05
C GLU A 3 -13.49 -17.01 1.32
N VAL A 4 -12.69 -16.44 0.43
CA VAL A 4 -12.37 -15.02 0.41
C VAL A 4 -12.52 -14.49 -1.01
N ASN A 5 -13.21 -13.37 -1.16
CA ASN A 5 -13.42 -12.69 -2.44
C ASN A 5 -12.48 -11.49 -2.53
N VAL A 6 -11.59 -11.49 -3.50
CA VAL A 6 -10.55 -10.47 -3.67
C VAL A 6 -10.74 -9.77 -5.00
N LEU A 7 -10.90 -8.46 -4.95
CA LEU A 7 -10.90 -7.59 -6.12
C LEU A 7 -9.48 -7.05 -6.37
N VAL A 8 -9.02 -7.09 -7.61
CA VAL A 8 -7.73 -6.53 -8.03
C VAL A 8 -7.94 -5.61 -9.22
N THR A 9 -7.69 -4.32 -9.07
CA THR A 9 -7.69 -3.37 -10.21
C THR A 9 -6.31 -3.26 -10.83
N GLY A 10 -6.24 -2.98 -12.14
CA GLY A 10 -4.95 -2.99 -12.85
C GLY A 10 -4.34 -4.39 -12.94
N ALA A 11 -5.19 -5.41 -12.97
CA ALA A 11 -4.78 -6.82 -12.84
C ALA A 11 -3.93 -7.33 -14.01
N ALA A 12 -4.04 -6.74 -15.20
CA ALA A 12 -3.20 -7.05 -16.35
C ALA A 12 -1.85 -6.29 -16.34
N GLY A 13 -1.66 -5.35 -15.39
CA GLY A 13 -0.41 -4.63 -15.21
C GLY A 13 0.66 -5.50 -14.53
N GLN A 14 1.93 -5.05 -14.55
CA GLN A 14 3.04 -5.83 -13.99
C GLN A 14 2.89 -6.16 -12.49
N ILE A 15 2.38 -5.21 -11.69
CA ILE A 15 2.14 -5.43 -10.25
C ILE A 15 0.95 -6.37 -10.07
N GLY A 16 -0.18 -6.09 -10.77
CA GLY A 16 -1.38 -6.92 -10.72
C GLY A 16 -1.05 -8.37 -11.07
N TYR A 17 -0.43 -8.59 -12.20
CA TYR A 17 -0.01 -9.92 -12.64
C TYR A 17 0.87 -10.66 -11.61
N ALA A 18 1.85 -9.95 -11.03
CA ALA A 18 2.71 -10.52 -9.98
C ALA A 18 1.97 -10.82 -8.65
N LEU A 19 0.83 -10.19 -8.40
CA LEU A 19 -0.02 -10.45 -7.23
C LEU A 19 -0.85 -11.72 -7.39
N LEU A 20 -1.36 -11.99 -8.60
CA LEU A 20 -2.40 -12.99 -8.83
C LEU A 20 -1.99 -14.39 -8.38
N THR A 21 -0.81 -14.85 -8.75
CA THR A 21 -0.29 -16.17 -8.35
C THR A 21 -0.13 -16.29 -6.85
N ARG A 22 0.31 -15.23 -6.16
CA ARG A 22 0.52 -15.21 -4.72
C ARG A 22 -0.79 -15.18 -3.94
N LEU A 23 -1.81 -14.51 -4.48
CA LEU A 23 -3.16 -14.54 -3.92
C LEU A 23 -3.78 -15.94 -4.05
N ALA A 24 -3.58 -16.58 -5.19
CA ALA A 24 -4.18 -17.86 -5.54
C ALA A 24 -3.49 -19.07 -4.90
N SER A 25 -2.19 -19.00 -4.57
CA SER A 25 -1.36 -20.16 -4.18
C SER A 25 -1.55 -20.65 -2.74
N GLY A 26 -2.42 -20.01 -1.95
CA GLY A 26 -2.52 -20.26 -0.50
C GLY A 26 -1.49 -19.50 0.35
N GLU A 27 -0.47 -18.88 -0.26
CA GLU A 27 0.56 -18.12 0.46
C GLU A 27 -0.01 -16.94 1.25
N THR A 28 -1.06 -16.28 0.72
CA THR A 28 -1.63 -15.07 1.33
C THR A 28 -2.66 -15.38 2.40
N PHE A 29 -3.65 -16.21 2.09
CA PHE A 29 -4.82 -16.48 2.95
C PHE A 29 -4.80 -17.84 3.65
N GLY A 30 -3.75 -18.64 3.42
CA GLY A 30 -3.61 -19.99 3.95
C GLY A 30 -4.15 -21.08 3.02
N GLU A 31 -3.65 -22.30 3.19
CA GLU A 31 -3.98 -23.46 2.36
C GLU A 31 -5.43 -23.95 2.54
N ASP A 32 -6.11 -23.55 3.61
CA ASP A 32 -7.49 -23.90 3.91
C ASP A 32 -8.50 -22.85 3.40
N THR A 33 -8.06 -21.87 2.62
CA THR A 33 -8.90 -20.77 2.13
C THR A 33 -8.98 -20.79 0.60
N LEU A 34 -10.20 -20.88 0.08
CA LEU A 34 -10.47 -20.75 -1.36
C LEU A 34 -10.54 -19.27 -1.73
N VAL A 35 -9.71 -18.84 -2.69
CA VAL A 35 -9.61 -17.45 -3.12
C VAL A 35 -10.35 -17.25 -4.43
N ASN A 36 -11.43 -16.48 -4.40
CA ASN A 36 -12.13 -16.01 -5.60
C ASN A 36 -11.52 -14.66 -6.03
N LEU A 37 -11.20 -14.50 -7.31
CA LEU A 37 -10.56 -13.31 -7.86
C LEU A 37 -11.51 -12.57 -8.81
N ASN A 38 -11.81 -11.31 -8.50
CA ASN A 38 -12.48 -10.37 -9.38
C ASN A 38 -11.40 -9.45 -9.97
N LEU A 39 -11.05 -9.67 -11.24
CA LEU A 39 -9.99 -8.94 -11.95
C LEU A 39 -10.60 -7.79 -12.72
N VAL A 40 -10.11 -6.58 -12.52
CA VAL A 40 -10.65 -5.37 -13.14
C VAL A 40 -9.59 -4.66 -13.99
N GLU A 41 -9.97 -4.33 -15.21
CA GLU A 41 -9.18 -3.52 -16.14
C GLU A 41 -10.05 -2.57 -16.95
N VAL A 42 -9.41 -1.53 -17.48
CA VAL A 42 -10.09 -0.62 -18.41
C VAL A 42 -10.53 -1.37 -19.67
N PRO A 43 -11.65 -0.96 -20.33
CA PRO A 43 -12.22 -1.68 -21.49
C PRO A 43 -11.20 -1.97 -22.60
N GLN A 44 -10.22 -1.09 -22.79
CA GLN A 44 -9.21 -1.21 -23.88
C GLN A 44 -8.24 -2.38 -23.68
N VAL A 45 -8.06 -2.86 -22.45
CA VAL A 45 -7.11 -3.94 -22.13
C VAL A 45 -7.74 -5.11 -21.35
N VAL A 46 -9.04 -5.07 -21.06
CA VAL A 46 -9.73 -6.13 -20.31
C VAL A 46 -9.58 -7.52 -20.95
N SER A 47 -9.46 -7.58 -22.28
CA SER A 47 -9.22 -8.84 -22.99
C SER A 47 -7.93 -9.56 -22.58
N ARG A 48 -6.93 -8.83 -22.05
CA ARG A 48 -5.67 -9.42 -21.55
C ARG A 48 -5.88 -10.24 -20.28
N LEU A 49 -6.95 -9.96 -19.52
CA LEU A 49 -7.28 -10.70 -18.30
C LEU A 49 -7.63 -12.16 -18.59
N GLU A 50 -8.10 -12.46 -19.79
CA GLU A 50 -8.37 -13.87 -20.16
C GLU A 50 -7.09 -14.69 -20.18
N GLY A 51 -5.97 -14.14 -20.69
CA GLY A 51 -4.66 -14.77 -20.62
C GLY A 51 -4.19 -14.98 -19.18
N SER A 52 -4.34 -13.98 -18.32
CA SER A 52 -3.99 -14.10 -16.90
C SER A 52 -4.82 -15.15 -16.18
N LYS A 53 -6.10 -15.28 -16.53
CA LYS A 53 -6.99 -16.32 -15.99
C LYS A 53 -6.54 -17.71 -16.42
N MET A 54 -6.24 -17.91 -17.72
CA MET A 54 -5.73 -19.18 -18.24
C MET A 54 -4.45 -19.61 -17.50
N GLU A 55 -3.50 -18.70 -17.30
CA GLU A 55 -2.27 -19.01 -16.56
C GLU A 55 -2.52 -19.35 -15.09
N LEU A 56 -3.47 -18.68 -14.44
CA LEU A 56 -3.86 -19.05 -13.07
C LEU A 56 -4.47 -20.46 -13.01
N GLU A 57 -5.29 -20.83 -13.99
CA GLU A 57 -5.84 -22.18 -14.14
C GLU A 57 -4.73 -23.22 -14.39
N ASP A 58 -3.76 -22.88 -15.25
CA ASP A 58 -2.60 -23.75 -15.56
C ASP A 58 -1.66 -23.93 -14.35
N CYS A 59 -1.62 -22.98 -13.40
CA CYS A 59 -0.87 -23.12 -12.14
C CYS A 59 -1.42 -24.27 -11.26
N GLY A 60 -2.68 -24.66 -11.39
CA GLY A 60 -3.25 -25.80 -10.70
C GLY A 60 -3.33 -25.66 -9.17
N PHE A 61 -3.49 -24.44 -8.66
CA PHE A 61 -3.58 -24.20 -7.22
C PHE A 61 -4.89 -24.72 -6.62
N ASN A 62 -4.81 -25.56 -5.59
CA ASN A 62 -5.98 -26.08 -4.88
C ASN A 62 -6.79 -24.99 -4.16
N THR A 63 -6.19 -23.85 -3.91
CA THR A 63 -6.77 -22.68 -3.24
C THR A 63 -7.36 -21.67 -4.21
N LEU A 64 -7.22 -21.87 -5.53
CA LEU A 64 -7.85 -21.02 -6.53
C LEU A 64 -9.34 -21.37 -6.67
N GLY A 65 -10.19 -20.40 -6.40
CA GLY A 65 -11.64 -20.49 -6.64
C GLY A 65 -12.02 -19.95 -8.03
N LYS A 66 -13.04 -19.12 -8.07
CA LYS A 66 -13.53 -18.51 -9.32
C LYS A 66 -12.66 -17.33 -9.70
N VAL A 67 -12.31 -17.24 -11.00
CA VAL A 67 -11.68 -16.05 -11.59
C VAL A 67 -12.66 -15.40 -12.55
N LYS A 68 -12.99 -14.13 -12.33
CA LYS A 68 -13.90 -13.36 -13.16
C LYS A 68 -13.23 -12.07 -13.62
N ASN A 69 -13.44 -11.72 -14.89
CA ASN A 69 -12.91 -10.54 -15.53
C ASN A 69 -13.99 -9.47 -15.67
N PHE A 70 -13.67 -8.22 -15.34
CA PHE A 70 -14.58 -7.10 -15.36
C PHE A 70 -13.94 -5.86 -16.00
N SER A 71 -14.76 -5.05 -16.64
CA SER A 71 -14.41 -3.68 -17.05
C SER A 71 -15.19 -2.62 -16.28
N ASP A 72 -16.16 -3.02 -15.47
CA ASP A 72 -16.94 -2.16 -14.58
C ASP A 72 -16.66 -2.52 -13.12
N ILE A 73 -16.20 -1.54 -12.37
CA ILE A 73 -15.89 -1.69 -10.94
C ILE A 73 -17.14 -1.96 -10.10
N ASN A 74 -18.31 -1.48 -10.51
CA ASN A 74 -19.57 -1.72 -9.78
C ASN A 74 -19.95 -3.20 -9.81
N GLU A 75 -19.81 -3.84 -10.97
CA GLU A 75 -20.07 -5.28 -11.12
C GLU A 75 -19.05 -6.14 -10.35
N ALA A 76 -17.80 -5.67 -10.30
CA ALA A 76 -16.70 -6.38 -9.66
C ALA A 76 -16.71 -6.30 -8.13
N SER A 77 -17.31 -5.24 -7.56
CA SER A 77 -17.21 -4.93 -6.12
C SER A 77 -18.19 -5.71 -5.24
N GLY A 78 -19.10 -6.51 -5.83
CA GLY A 78 -20.10 -7.25 -5.08
C GLY A 78 -19.48 -8.28 -4.13
N ASP A 79 -19.85 -8.20 -2.85
CA ASP A 79 -19.53 -9.20 -1.81
C ASP A 79 -18.02 -9.49 -1.61
N ILE A 80 -17.15 -8.51 -1.91
CA ILE A 80 -15.69 -8.65 -1.73
C ILE A 80 -15.30 -8.47 -0.26
N ASP A 81 -14.29 -9.25 0.17
CA ASP A 81 -13.62 -9.14 1.47
C ASP A 81 -12.41 -8.20 1.39
N TRP A 82 -11.75 -8.19 0.23
CA TRP A 82 -10.55 -7.41 -0.03
C TRP A 82 -10.59 -6.72 -1.38
N ALA A 83 -10.11 -5.47 -1.41
CA ALA A 83 -9.79 -4.78 -2.64
C ALA A 83 -8.31 -4.38 -2.66
N LEU A 84 -7.59 -4.80 -3.70
CA LEU A 84 -6.23 -4.36 -4.00
C LEU A 84 -6.29 -3.40 -5.18
N LEU A 85 -6.24 -2.09 -4.90
CA LEU A 85 -6.40 -1.03 -5.89
C LEU A 85 -5.02 -0.66 -6.44
N VAL A 86 -4.60 -1.38 -7.48
CA VAL A 86 -3.27 -1.27 -8.09
C VAL A 86 -3.27 -0.36 -9.30
N GLY A 87 -4.36 -0.35 -10.05
CA GLY A 87 -4.51 0.43 -11.27
C GLY A 87 -4.46 1.94 -11.01
N SER A 88 -3.53 2.61 -11.65
CA SER A 88 -3.44 4.08 -11.68
C SER A 88 -2.75 4.53 -12.96
N ILE A 89 -3.03 5.77 -13.36
CA ILE A 89 -2.38 6.40 -14.50
C ILE A 89 -0.97 6.86 -14.08
N PRO A 90 0.11 6.38 -14.73
CA PRO A 90 1.46 6.81 -14.42
C PRO A 90 1.80 8.16 -15.08
N ARG A 91 2.83 8.84 -14.55
CA ARG A 91 3.39 10.03 -15.19
C ARG A 91 3.97 9.71 -16.57
N GLY A 92 3.95 10.73 -17.45
CA GLY A 92 4.63 10.70 -18.75
C GLY A 92 3.82 10.02 -19.87
N ILE A 93 2.62 9.51 -19.58
CA ILE A 93 1.74 9.01 -20.63
C ILE A 93 0.97 10.14 -21.32
N THR A 94 0.53 9.87 -22.54
CA THR A 94 -0.29 10.80 -23.31
C THR A 94 -1.75 10.35 -23.28
N ILE A 95 -2.64 11.22 -22.80
CA ILE A 95 -4.08 11.01 -22.78
C ILE A 95 -4.72 12.11 -23.60
N ASN A 96 -5.53 11.75 -24.59
CA ASN A 96 -6.22 12.70 -25.49
C ASN A 96 -5.26 13.74 -26.09
N GLY A 97 -4.04 13.33 -26.45
CA GLY A 97 -3.02 14.20 -27.06
C GLY A 97 -2.26 15.10 -26.08
N LYS A 98 -2.60 15.09 -24.78
CA LYS A 98 -1.87 15.82 -23.71
C LYS A 98 -0.98 14.84 -22.94
N LYS A 99 0.32 15.16 -22.84
CA LYS A 99 1.25 14.43 -22.00
C LYS A 99 1.02 14.81 -20.53
N ILE A 100 0.83 13.81 -19.66
CA ILE A 100 0.54 14.00 -18.24
C ILE A 100 1.87 14.04 -17.48
N GLU A 101 2.38 15.22 -17.23
CA GLU A 101 3.65 15.46 -16.53
C GLU A 101 3.45 16.19 -15.21
N GLU A 102 2.47 17.11 -15.16
CA GLU A 102 2.18 17.89 -13.98
C GLU A 102 1.51 17.05 -12.89
N ARG A 103 1.94 17.29 -11.63
CA ARG A 103 1.39 16.58 -10.46
C ARG A 103 -0.12 16.80 -10.32
N ALA A 104 -0.58 18.04 -10.51
CA ALA A 104 -2.01 18.38 -10.42
C ALA A 104 -2.88 17.65 -11.45
N ASP A 105 -2.40 17.52 -12.70
CA ASP A 105 -3.13 16.75 -13.73
C ASP A 105 -3.22 15.26 -13.34
N LEU A 106 -2.14 14.71 -12.81
CA LEU A 106 -2.09 13.31 -12.36
C LEU A 106 -3.05 13.06 -11.20
N LEU A 107 -3.07 13.96 -10.22
CA LEU A 107 -3.99 13.93 -9.07
C LEU A 107 -5.45 13.96 -9.53
N LYS A 108 -5.81 14.86 -10.46
CA LYS A 108 -7.19 14.96 -10.97
C LYS A 108 -7.63 13.70 -11.72
N ILE A 109 -6.78 13.17 -12.60
CA ILE A 109 -7.11 11.98 -13.41
C ILE A 109 -7.25 10.75 -12.50
N ASN A 110 -6.28 10.49 -11.65
CA ASN A 110 -6.37 9.37 -10.72
C ASN A 110 -7.50 9.58 -9.71
N GLY A 111 -7.70 10.82 -9.23
CA GLY A 111 -8.80 11.15 -8.33
C GLY A 111 -10.17 10.75 -8.88
N GLY A 112 -10.43 11.00 -10.15
CA GLY A 112 -11.67 10.54 -10.82
C GLY A 112 -11.83 9.01 -10.79
N ILE A 113 -10.74 8.28 -11.04
CA ILE A 113 -10.73 6.81 -10.97
C ILE A 113 -11.05 6.34 -9.54
N PHE A 114 -10.39 6.91 -8.53
CA PHE A 114 -10.58 6.50 -7.14
C PHE A 114 -11.90 6.98 -6.54
N THR A 115 -12.49 8.05 -7.05
CA THR A 115 -13.87 8.45 -6.75
C THR A 115 -14.86 7.34 -7.14
N GLU A 116 -14.78 6.86 -8.37
CA GLU A 116 -15.67 5.80 -8.85
C GLU A 116 -15.42 4.45 -8.13
N GLN A 117 -14.15 4.12 -7.89
CA GLN A 117 -13.81 2.91 -7.12
C GLN A 117 -14.34 3.00 -5.68
N GLY A 118 -14.19 4.16 -5.03
CA GLY A 118 -14.71 4.40 -3.67
C GLY A 118 -16.22 4.21 -3.60
N LYS A 119 -16.97 4.84 -4.49
CA LYS A 119 -18.44 4.70 -4.57
C LYS A 119 -18.87 3.25 -4.76
N ALA A 120 -18.23 2.56 -5.72
CA ALA A 120 -18.57 1.17 -6.04
C ALA A 120 -18.31 0.21 -4.86
N ILE A 121 -17.15 0.35 -4.21
CA ILE A 121 -16.76 -0.47 -3.06
C ILE A 121 -17.63 -0.14 -1.85
N GLY A 122 -17.88 1.13 -1.56
CA GLY A 122 -18.75 1.54 -0.45
C GLY A 122 -20.18 1.00 -0.57
N ALA A 123 -20.70 0.94 -1.80
CA ALA A 123 -22.07 0.48 -2.06
C ALA A 123 -22.20 -1.06 -2.08
N ASN A 124 -21.20 -1.79 -2.59
CA ASN A 124 -21.37 -3.19 -2.99
C ASN A 124 -20.49 -4.19 -2.21
N ALA A 125 -19.36 -3.75 -1.64
CA ALA A 125 -18.48 -4.61 -0.87
C ALA A 125 -19.06 -4.97 0.50
N LYS A 126 -18.49 -5.99 1.14
CA LYS A 126 -18.83 -6.30 2.54
C LYS A 126 -18.56 -5.10 3.44
N LYS A 127 -19.34 -4.98 4.51
CA LYS A 127 -19.26 -3.83 5.43
C LYS A 127 -17.90 -3.69 6.10
N ASP A 128 -17.22 -4.80 6.34
CA ASP A 128 -15.91 -4.92 6.97
C ASP A 128 -14.77 -5.18 5.97
N ALA A 129 -15.04 -4.97 4.68
CA ALA A 129 -14.04 -5.14 3.65
C ALA A 129 -12.78 -4.30 3.92
N LYS A 130 -11.62 -4.86 3.60
CA LYS A 130 -10.34 -4.17 3.70
C LYS A 130 -9.84 -3.75 2.33
N ILE A 131 -9.42 -2.52 2.22
CA ILE A 131 -9.00 -1.92 0.95
C ILE A 131 -7.54 -1.48 1.06
N LEU A 132 -6.68 -1.97 0.18
CA LEU A 132 -5.28 -1.57 0.07
C LEU A 132 -5.04 -0.85 -1.24
N VAL A 133 -4.73 0.42 -1.16
CA VAL A 133 -4.35 1.25 -2.29
C VAL A 133 -2.85 1.15 -2.54
N VAL A 134 -2.50 0.72 -3.76
CA VAL A 134 -1.12 0.56 -4.25
C VAL A 134 -0.82 1.56 -5.37
N GLY A 135 -1.85 1.92 -6.13
CA GLY A 135 -1.77 2.89 -7.23
C GLY A 135 -1.43 4.31 -6.76
N ASN A 136 -0.40 4.92 -7.35
CA ASN A 136 0.09 6.24 -6.94
C ASN A 136 -0.74 7.41 -7.51
N PRO A 137 -0.82 8.51 -6.73
CA PRO A 137 -0.33 8.77 -5.36
C PRO A 137 -1.17 8.01 -4.30
N ALA A 138 -0.55 7.01 -3.64
CA ALA A 138 -1.30 6.02 -2.88
C ALA A 138 -2.10 6.62 -1.70
N ASN A 139 -1.49 7.50 -0.90
CA ASN A 139 -2.16 8.12 0.25
C ASN A 139 -3.36 8.98 -0.19
N THR A 140 -3.16 9.83 -1.18
CA THR A 140 -4.19 10.74 -1.70
C THR A 140 -5.31 9.97 -2.39
N ASN A 141 -4.98 8.95 -3.17
CA ASN A 141 -5.96 8.06 -3.80
C ASN A 141 -6.79 7.30 -2.74
N ALA A 142 -6.16 6.84 -1.65
CA ALA A 142 -6.86 6.20 -0.54
C ALA A 142 -7.79 7.18 0.19
N LEU A 143 -7.39 8.45 0.35
CA LEU A 143 -8.24 9.49 0.91
C LEU A 143 -9.49 9.71 0.05
N ILE A 144 -9.32 9.90 -1.26
CA ILE A 144 -10.45 10.07 -2.19
C ILE A 144 -11.38 8.85 -2.13
N GLY A 145 -10.81 7.64 -2.27
CA GLY A 145 -11.59 6.40 -2.26
C GLY A 145 -12.38 6.21 -0.97
N SER A 146 -11.76 6.44 0.19
CA SER A 146 -12.42 6.30 1.49
C SER A 146 -13.51 7.33 1.72
N THR A 147 -13.31 8.58 1.27
CA THR A 147 -14.31 9.65 1.37
C THR A 147 -15.55 9.28 0.57
N HIS A 148 -15.40 8.82 -0.66
CA HIS A 148 -16.53 8.45 -1.52
C HIS A 148 -17.12 7.07 -1.18
N GLY A 149 -16.35 6.18 -0.56
CA GLY A 149 -16.85 4.92 -0.03
C GLY A 149 -17.86 5.13 1.09
N ASN A 150 -17.69 6.19 1.86
CA ASN A 150 -18.59 6.62 2.93
C ASN A 150 -19.05 5.47 3.85
N ASN A 151 -18.17 4.53 4.15
CA ASN A 151 -18.42 3.37 5.00
C ASN A 151 -17.35 3.27 6.09
N SER A 152 -17.67 3.74 7.27
CA SER A 152 -16.75 3.79 8.42
C SER A 152 -16.34 2.42 8.97
N SER A 153 -17.03 1.35 8.57
CA SER A 153 -16.67 -0.02 8.96
C SER A 153 -15.61 -0.65 8.04
N GLN A 154 -15.39 -0.07 6.85
CA GLN A 154 -14.34 -0.51 5.94
C GLN A 154 -12.97 0.06 6.35
N THR A 155 -11.94 -0.76 6.23
CA THR A 155 -10.57 -0.33 6.53
C THR A 155 -9.86 0.05 5.24
N TRP A 156 -9.60 1.35 5.04
CA TRP A 156 -8.84 1.87 3.91
C TRP A 156 -7.38 2.08 4.31
N MET A 157 -6.47 1.52 3.53
CA MET A 157 -5.03 1.62 3.73
C MET A 157 -4.33 2.03 2.44
N ALA A 158 -3.23 2.78 2.55
CA ALA A 158 -2.27 2.95 1.46
C ALA A 158 -0.97 2.22 1.79
N MET A 159 -0.32 1.65 0.76
CA MET A 159 0.84 0.78 0.93
C MET A 159 2.12 1.57 1.20
N THR A 160 2.65 1.50 2.41
CA THR A 160 4.01 1.95 2.77
C THR A 160 4.97 0.79 3.07
N ALA A 161 4.48 -0.44 3.05
CA ALA A 161 5.28 -1.63 3.36
C ALA A 161 6.46 -1.84 2.41
N LEU A 162 6.36 -1.38 1.15
CA LEU A 162 7.50 -1.43 0.21
C LEU A 162 8.66 -0.57 0.71
N ASP A 163 8.37 0.60 1.22
CA ASP A 163 9.39 1.52 1.74
C ASP A 163 9.99 1.00 3.05
N ALA A 164 9.16 0.41 3.92
CA ALA A 164 9.63 -0.27 5.12
C ALA A 164 10.59 -1.44 4.78
N LYS A 165 10.29 -2.21 3.74
CA LYS A 165 11.19 -3.28 3.26
C LYS A 165 12.49 -2.73 2.69
N ARG A 166 12.44 -1.62 1.95
CA ARG A 166 13.63 -0.90 1.46
C ARG A 166 14.50 -0.43 2.61
N ALA A 167 13.89 0.16 3.65
CA ALA A 167 14.56 0.59 4.86
C ALA A 167 15.21 -0.59 5.59
N LYS A 168 14.46 -1.65 5.87
CA LYS A 168 14.99 -2.89 6.49
C LYS A 168 16.17 -3.45 5.68
N ALA A 169 16.12 -3.47 4.36
CA ALA A 169 17.21 -3.99 3.53
C ALA A 169 18.50 -3.14 3.64
N GLN A 170 18.41 -1.81 3.82
CA GLN A 170 19.59 -0.98 4.05
C GLN A 170 20.16 -1.20 5.44
N VAL A 171 19.31 -1.28 6.47
CA VAL A 171 19.72 -1.58 7.85
C VAL A 171 20.38 -2.95 7.95
N ALA A 172 19.78 -3.97 7.33
CA ALA A 172 20.34 -5.33 7.32
C ALA A 172 21.78 -5.36 6.77
N LYS A 173 22.02 -4.64 5.67
CA LYS A 173 23.36 -4.50 5.08
C LYS A 173 24.34 -3.72 5.97
N LYS A 174 23.88 -2.65 6.63
CA LYS A 174 24.74 -1.80 7.48
C LYS A 174 25.15 -2.53 8.76
N CYS A 175 24.21 -3.31 9.35
CA CYS A 175 24.40 -4.00 10.62
C CYS A 175 24.85 -5.46 10.47
N ASP A 176 24.96 -5.99 9.25
CA ASP A 176 25.29 -7.40 8.94
C ASP A 176 24.35 -8.40 9.67
N VAL A 177 23.03 -8.17 9.54
CA VAL A 177 21.98 -8.99 10.14
C VAL A 177 20.96 -9.45 9.09
N SER A 178 20.11 -10.42 9.44
CA SER A 178 18.98 -10.79 8.57
C SER A 178 17.90 -9.70 8.57
N ILE A 179 17.20 -9.55 7.46
CA ILE A 179 16.04 -8.63 7.37
C ILE A 179 14.96 -9.00 8.40
N SER A 180 14.82 -10.28 8.73
CA SER A 180 13.87 -10.80 9.72
C SER A 180 14.20 -10.38 11.17
N ASP A 181 15.46 -10.02 11.45
CA ASP A 181 15.86 -9.59 12.78
C ASP A 181 15.46 -8.13 13.07
N ILE A 182 15.06 -7.38 12.03
CA ILE A 182 14.68 -5.98 12.14
C ILE A 182 13.17 -5.92 12.35
N LYS A 183 12.77 -5.48 13.55
CA LYS A 183 11.38 -5.30 13.95
C LYS A 183 11.01 -3.82 14.00
N LYS A 184 9.70 -3.55 14.08
CA LYS A 184 9.16 -2.24 14.39
C LYS A 184 9.55 -1.13 13.39
N MET A 185 9.89 -1.49 12.15
CA MET A 185 10.18 -0.51 11.11
C MET A 185 8.90 0.23 10.70
N THR A 186 8.90 1.53 10.87
CA THR A 186 7.80 2.42 10.48
C THR A 186 8.22 3.33 9.34
N ILE A 187 7.31 3.57 8.42
CA ILE A 187 7.39 4.67 7.46
C ILE A 187 6.34 5.70 7.86
N TRP A 188 6.78 6.84 8.35
CA TRP A 188 5.91 7.96 8.65
C TRP A 188 5.58 8.73 7.39
N GLY A 189 4.30 9.10 7.23
CA GLY A 189 3.86 10.08 6.24
C GLY A 189 3.40 9.51 4.90
N ASN A 190 3.72 10.28 3.87
CA ASN A 190 3.30 10.05 2.49
C ASN A 190 4.22 9.02 1.80
N HIS A 191 3.65 8.20 0.92
CA HIS A 191 4.46 7.36 0.01
C HIS A 191 5.10 8.24 -1.09
N SER A 192 6.07 9.07 -0.70
CA SER A 192 6.76 10.07 -1.54
C SER A 192 8.21 10.24 -1.08
N PRO A 193 9.01 11.09 -1.75
CA PRO A 193 10.37 11.42 -1.28
C PRO A 193 10.43 12.12 0.09
N THR A 194 9.31 12.56 0.68
CA THR A 194 9.27 13.13 2.02
C THR A 194 9.06 12.10 3.12
N MET A 195 8.77 10.83 2.78
CA MET A 195 8.59 9.76 3.75
C MET A 195 9.75 9.69 4.74
N TYR A 196 9.43 9.37 6.00
CA TYR A 196 10.44 9.21 7.04
C TYR A 196 10.47 7.78 7.58
N PRO A 197 11.49 6.97 7.22
CA PRO A 197 11.72 5.67 7.83
C PRO A 197 12.36 5.84 9.21
N ASP A 198 11.70 5.35 10.24
CA ASP A 198 12.04 5.54 11.65
C ASP A 198 13.05 4.50 12.13
N LEU A 199 14.27 4.95 12.41
CA LEU A 199 15.32 4.12 12.99
C LEU A 199 15.35 4.18 14.52
N ASP A 200 14.72 5.19 15.14
CA ASP A 200 14.73 5.35 16.59
C ASP A 200 13.87 4.29 17.27
N ASN A 201 12.71 3.99 16.69
CA ASN A 201 11.77 3.00 17.19
C ASN A 201 11.96 1.61 16.53
N ALA A 202 12.68 1.52 15.40
CA ALA A 202 13.05 0.20 14.84
C ALA A 202 14.06 -0.50 15.71
N GLU A 203 13.96 -1.83 15.83
CA GLU A 203 14.77 -2.64 16.75
C GLU A 203 15.48 -3.81 16.07
N ILE A 204 16.68 -4.10 16.56
CA ILE A 204 17.41 -5.36 16.36
C ILE A 204 17.75 -5.89 17.74
N ASN A 205 17.27 -7.10 18.09
CA ASN A 205 17.48 -7.71 19.41
C ASN A 205 17.11 -6.76 20.57
N SER A 206 15.94 -6.08 20.45
CA SER A 206 15.42 -5.13 21.44
C SER A 206 16.29 -3.89 21.69
N LYS A 207 17.20 -3.57 20.77
CA LYS A 207 17.98 -2.33 20.78
C LYS A 207 17.56 -1.46 19.61
N SER A 208 17.45 -0.16 19.83
CA SER A 208 17.15 0.81 18.77
C SER A 208 18.19 0.72 17.65
N VAL A 209 17.72 0.71 16.40
CA VAL A 209 18.59 0.66 15.23
C VAL A 209 19.48 1.89 15.15
N SER A 210 18.94 3.09 15.46
CA SER A 210 19.71 4.34 15.45
C SER A 210 20.89 4.27 16.44
N SER A 211 20.69 3.70 17.63
CA SER A 211 21.75 3.53 18.62
C SER A 211 22.80 2.49 18.23
N LEU A 212 22.42 1.47 17.44
CA LEU A 212 23.36 0.44 16.96
C LEU A 212 24.21 0.96 15.79
N ILE A 213 23.64 1.80 14.94
CA ILE A 213 24.36 2.36 13.80
C ILE A 213 25.29 3.50 14.25
N ASP A 214 24.85 4.37 15.16
CA ASP A 214 25.58 5.51 15.74
C ASP A 214 26.39 6.30 14.69
N ASP A 215 25.78 6.56 13.53
CA ASP A 215 26.40 7.19 12.35
C ASP A 215 25.39 8.11 11.67
N ASN A 216 25.22 9.32 12.20
CA ASN A 216 24.25 10.30 11.69
C ASN A 216 24.52 10.66 10.23
N ASN A 217 25.78 10.73 9.82
CA ASN A 217 26.12 11.03 8.43
C ASN A 217 25.64 9.91 7.49
N TRP A 218 25.78 8.65 7.88
CA TRP A 218 25.22 7.54 7.09
C TRP A 218 23.68 7.58 7.06
N ILE A 219 23.05 7.90 8.19
CA ILE A 219 21.57 8.00 8.26
C ILE A 219 21.07 9.06 7.28
N GLU A 220 21.62 10.28 7.32
CA GLU A 220 21.11 11.41 6.52
C GLU A 220 21.55 11.35 5.05
N GLU A 221 22.82 11.07 4.80
CA GLU A 221 23.39 11.16 3.46
C GLU A 221 23.24 9.88 2.63
N ASN A 222 23.04 8.74 3.28
CA ASN A 222 22.91 7.46 2.58
C ASN A 222 21.55 6.83 2.79
N PHE A 223 21.20 6.46 4.04
CA PHE A 223 20.01 5.68 4.33
C PHE A 223 18.72 6.37 3.86
N LEU A 224 18.44 7.59 4.32
CA LEU A 224 17.24 8.33 3.95
C LEU A 224 17.16 8.54 2.44
N LYS A 225 18.24 9.02 1.81
CA LYS A 225 18.28 9.28 0.36
C LYS A 225 18.05 8.00 -0.45
N ILE A 226 18.67 6.89 -0.06
CA ILE A 226 18.51 5.61 -0.77
C ILE A 226 17.05 5.12 -0.65
N VAL A 227 16.45 5.17 0.54
CA VAL A 227 15.08 4.69 0.74
C VAL A 227 14.10 5.57 -0.03
N GLN A 228 14.17 6.89 0.13
CA GLN A 228 13.28 7.86 -0.50
C GLN A 228 13.37 7.87 -2.03
N GLN A 229 14.57 7.65 -2.58
CA GLN A 229 14.79 7.69 -4.04
C GLN A 229 14.85 6.31 -4.70
N ARG A 230 14.62 5.22 -3.94
CA ARG A 230 14.76 3.86 -4.47
C ARG A 230 13.85 3.57 -5.66
N GLY A 231 12.64 4.11 -5.64
CA GLY A 231 11.70 3.97 -6.77
C GLY A 231 12.28 4.55 -8.07
N LYS A 232 12.81 5.76 -8.00
CA LYS A 232 13.47 6.40 -9.15
C LYS A 232 14.69 5.61 -9.62
N ALA A 233 15.56 5.18 -8.71
CA ALA A 233 16.75 4.39 -9.05
C ALA A 233 16.40 3.07 -9.78
N ILE A 234 15.29 2.42 -9.40
CA ILE A 234 14.80 1.22 -10.08
C ILE A 234 14.30 1.55 -11.49
N ILE A 235 13.56 2.64 -11.66
CA ILE A 235 13.08 3.09 -12.97
C ILE A 235 14.27 3.40 -13.89
N ASP A 236 15.26 4.13 -13.38
CA ASP A 236 16.46 4.51 -14.15
C ASP A 236 17.26 3.25 -14.59
N ALA A 237 17.35 2.24 -13.73
CA ALA A 237 18.09 1.00 -14.01
C ALA A 237 17.32 -0.02 -14.84
N ARG A 238 15.99 -0.13 -14.63
CA ARG A 238 15.15 -1.19 -15.21
C ARG A 238 14.32 -0.72 -16.41
N GLY A 239 14.15 0.60 -16.58
CA GLY A 239 13.23 1.17 -17.56
C GLY A 239 11.75 1.02 -17.20
N ALA A 240 11.44 0.54 -15.98
CA ALA A 240 10.07 0.35 -15.51
C ALA A 240 10.00 0.44 -13.98
N SER A 241 8.82 0.76 -13.46
CA SER A 241 8.57 0.83 -12.02
C SER A 241 8.75 -0.52 -11.32
N SER A 242 8.91 -0.49 -9.99
CA SER A 242 8.92 -1.70 -9.15
C SER A 242 7.62 -2.49 -9.36
N ALA A 243 7.74 -3.76 -9.67
CA ALA A 243 6.59 -4.66 -9.84
C ALA A 243 6.61 -5.78 -8.79
N THR A 244 7.60 -6.68 -8.87
CA THR A 244 7.71 -7.83 -7.95
C THR A 244 7.79 -7.42 -6.48
N SER A 245 8.61 -6.41 -6.16
CA SER A 245 8.75 -5.93 -4.78
C SER A 245 7.51 -5.20 -4.29
N ALA A 246 6.79 -4.50 -5.16
CA ALA A 246 5.51 -3.86 -4.83
C ALA A 246 4.43 -4.92 -4.58
N ALA A 247 4.31 -5.92 -5.44
CA ALA A 247 3.41 -7.05 -5.22
C ALA A 247 3.72 -7.78 -3.90
N ASN A 248 5.01 -8.06 -3.64
CA ASN A 248 5.43 -8.68 -2.37
C ASN A 248 5.00 -7.85 -1.15
N ALA A 249 5.22 -6.53 -1.19
CA ALA A 249 4.87 -5.63 -0.10
C ALA A 249 3.34 -5.54 0.12
N ALA A 250 2.56 -5.55 -0.97
CA ALA A 250 1.09 -5.60 -0.89
C ALA A 250 0.61 -6.89 -0.22
N ILE A 251 1.13 -8.05 -0.63
CA ILE A 251 0.82 -9.36 -0.01
C ILE A 251 1.17 -9.34 1.48
N ASP A 252 2.35 -8.83 1.85
CA ASP A 252 2.74 -8.80 3.26
C ASP A 252 1.87 -7.83 4.08
N THR A 253 1.37 -6.74 3.49
CA THR A 253 0.39 -5.87 4.13
C THR A 253 -0.92 -6.62 4.38
N VAL A 254 -1.42 -7.35 3.37
CA VAL A 254 -2.62 -8.20 3.55
C VAL A 254 -2.38 -9.21 4.68
N LYS A 255 -1.29 -9.98 4.62
CA LYS A 255 -0.94 -10.99 5.64
C LYS A 255 -0.85 -10.40 7.04
N ALA A 256 -0.26 -9.21 7.19
CA ALA A 256 -0.15 -8.53 8.49
C ALA A 256 -1.50 -8.19 9.12
N THR A 257 -2.58 -8.12 8.33
CA THR A 257 -3.93 -7.83 8.82
C THR A 257 -4.81 -9.07 9.02
N LEU A 258 -4.30 -10.28 8.72
CA LEU A 258 -5.07 -11.52 8.86
C LEU A 258 -4.92 -12.17 10.24
N THR A 259 -3.88 -11.81 10.98
CA THR A 259 -3.57 -12.38 12.29
C THR A 259 -3.20 -11.28 13.28
N GLU A 260 -3.40 -11.55 14.58
CA GLU A 260 -2.97 -10.63 15.64
C GLU A 260 -1.49 -10.31 15.51
N THR A 261 -1.16 -9.03 15.57
CA THR A 261 0.24 -8.58 15.50
C THR A 261 1.01 -8.99 16.77
N PRO A 262 2.20 -9.61 16.66
CA PRO A 262 3.03 -9.95 17.81
C PRO A 262 3.24 -8.74 18.73
N LYS A 263 3.27 -8.99 20.05
CA LYS A 263 3.39 -7.92 21.07
C LYS A 263 4.67 -7.09 20.93
N ASP A 264 5.71 -7.70 20.38
CA ASP A 264 7.05 -7.13 20.20
C ASP A 264 7.29 -6.58 18.79
N ASP A 265 6.25 -6.47 17.95
CA ASP A 265 6.37 -5.93 16.58
C ASP A 265 5.14 -5.12 16.18
N TRP A 266 5.21 -4.46 15.04
CA TRP A 266 4.12 -3.82 14.30
C TRP A 266 4.44 -3.80 12.80
N PHE A 267 3.47 -3.42 11.99
CA PHE A 267 3.68 -3.25 10.55
C PHE A 267 3.43 -1.79 10.14
N SER A 268 3.90 -1.41 8.97
CA SER A 268 3.74 -0.06 8.41
C SER A 268 2.74 -0.05 7.28
N ALA A 269 1.69 0.75 7.41
CA ALA A 269 0.80 1.14 6.32
C ALA A 269 0.23 2.53 6.63
N ALA A 270 -0.34 3.19 5.60
CA ALA A 270 -1.01 4.46 5.83
C ALA A 270 -2.50 4.24 6.05
N VAL A 271 -3.05 4.87 7.07
CA VAL A 271 -4.47 4.84 7.46
C VAL A 271 -4.97 6.24 7.75
N MET A 272 -6.30 6.40 7.90
CA MET A 272 -6.88 7.66 8.33
C MET A 272 -6.31 8.07 9.69
N SER A 273 -5.77 9.28 9.77
CA SER A 273 -5.27 9.84 11.02
C SER A 273 -6.41 10.08 12.00
N ASP A 274 -6.17 9.70 13.26
CA ASP A 274 -7.01 9.94 14.42
C ASP A 274 -6.49 11.11 15.31
N GLY A 275 -5.56 11.92 14.79
CA GLY A 275 -4.88 12.99 15.52
C GLY A 275 -3.61 12.54 16.25
N SER A 276 -3.27 11.25 16.23
CA SER A 276 -2.05 10.71 16.82
C SER A 276 -0.80 11.41 16.28
N TYR A 277 0.20 11.62 17.13
CA TYR A 277 1.51 12.21 16.78
C TYR A 277 1.41 13.61 16.17
N ASN A 278 0.38 14.38 16.53
CA ASN A 278 0.07 15.71 16.00
C ASN A 278 -0.22 15.74 14.49
N VAL A 279 -0.49 14.60 13.88
CA VAL A 279 -0.93 14.52 12.47
C VAL A 279 -2.41 14.88 12.40
N PRO A 280 -2.82 15.91 11.65
CA PRO A 280 -4.22 16.31 11.55
C PRO A 280 -5.14 15.16 11.11
N GLU A 281 -6.33 15.09 11.72
CA GLU A 281 -7.37 14.18 11.27
C GLU A 281 -7.76 14.43 9.80
N GLY A 282 -8.26 13.40 9.14
CA GLY A 282 -8.69 13.50 7.74
C GLY A 282 -7.55 13.49 6.73
N LEU A 283 -6.40 12.92 7.10
CA LEU A 283 -5.30 12.54 6.20
C LEU A 283 -5.11 11.03 6.23
N ILE A 284 -4.85 10.42 5.10
CA ILE A 284 -4.30 9.06 5.05
C ILE A 284 -2.78 9.18 5.20
N PHE A 285 -2.26 8.75 6.34
CA PHE A 285 -0.88 8.96 6.76
C PHE A 285 -0.23 7.65 7.21
N GLY A 286 1.05 7.47 6.89
CA GLY A 286 1.83 6.29 7.27
C GLY A 286 2.11 6.25 8.77
N PHE A 287 1.72 5.17 9.43
CA PHE A 287 1.85 4.93 10.86
C PHE A 287 2.38 3.53 11.18
N PRO A 288 2.91 3.32 12.39
CA PRO A 288 3.04 1.98 12.95
C PRO A 288 1.67 1.44 13.34
N LEU A 289 1.34 0.24 12.85
CA LEU A 289 0.01 -0.34 13.01
C LEU A 289 0.06 -1.69 13.70
N ARG A 290 -1.00 -2.02 14.43
CA ARG A 290 -1.27 -3.35 14.97
C ARG A 290 -2.66 -3.83 14.59
N VAL A 291 -2.80 -5.13 14.59
CA VAL A 291 -4.09 -5.83 14.45
C VAL A 291 -4.36 -6.58 15.74
N ASN A 292 -5.57 -6.47 16.26
CA ASN A 292 -6.02 -7.23 17.42
C ASN A 292 -6.61 -8.60 17.01
N THR A 293 -7.02 -9.40 17.98
CA THR A 293 -7.64 -10.71 17.76
C THR A 293 -8.95 -10.67 16.99
N ALA A 294 -9.62 -9.52 16.95
CA ALA A 294 -10.84 -9.30 16.15
C ALA A 294 -10.56 -8.89 14.70
N GLY A 295 -9.28 -8.70 14.33
CA GLY A 295 -8.89 -8.25 12.99
C GLY A 295 -8.97 -6.74 12.77
N GLU A 296 -9.16 -5.96 13.85
CA GLU A 296 -9.21 -4.50 13.79
C GLU A 296 -7.80 -3.89 13.75
N VAL A 297 -7.60 -2.98 12.82
CA VAL A 297 -6.34 -2.24 12.64
C VAL A 297 -6.36 -1.00 13.53
N SER A 298 -5.27 -0.74 14.24
CA SER A 298 -5.11 0.43 15.10
C SER A 298 -3.71 1.02 15.01
N ILE A 299 -3.60 2.34 15.23
CA ILE A 299 -2.33 3.05 15.32
C ILE A 299 -1.68 2.73 16.67
N VAL A 300 -0.39 2.35 16.64
CA VAL A 300 0.41 2.21 17.88
C VAL A 300 0.57 3.57 18.52
N GLN A 301 0.24 3.67 19.81
CA GLN A 301 0.23 4.93 20.53
C GLN A 301 1.48 5.13 21.39
N ASN A 302 1.77 6.39 21.73
CA ASN A 302 2.76 6.79 22.74
C ASN A 302 4.22 6.35 22.42
N LEU A 303 4.59 6.25 21.15
CA LEU A 303 5.99 6.07 20.80
C LEU A 303 6.79 7.36 21.09
N PRO A 304 8.02 7.25 21.56
CA PRO A 304 8.88 8.42 21.68
C PRO A 304 9.22 8.96 20.29
N ILE A 305 9.02 10.24 20.09
CA ILE A 305 9.37 10.94 18.85
C ILE A 305 10.43 11.96 19.18
N SER A 306 11.63 11.81 18.61
CA SER A 306 12.71 12.79 18.76
C SER A 306 12.36 14.10 18.03
N THR A 307 13.00 15.22 18.40
CA THR A 307 12.82 16.50 17.69
C THR A 307 13.11 16.35 16.20
N TYR A 308 14.15 15.61 15.85
CA TYR A 308 14.50 15.34 14.46
C TYR A 308 13.41 14.55 13.73
N ALA A 309 12.88 13.50 14.35
CA ALA A 309 11.79 12.72 13.79
C ALA A 309 10.52 13.57 13.60
N GLN A 310 10.21 14.45 14.58
CA GLN A 310 9.06 15.35 14.48
C GLN A 310 9.18 16.32 13.30
N GLU A 311 10.36 16.91 13.09
CA GLU A 311 10.61 17.78 11.91
C GLU A 311 10.36 17.04 10.59
N LYS A 312 10.76 15.77 10.50
CA LYS A 312 10.50 14.95 9.30
C LYS A 312 9.02 14.60 9.14
N ILE A 313 8.34 14.29 10.24
CA ILE A 313 6.89 14.03 10.27
C ILE A 313 6.14 15.29 9.82
N ASP A 314 6.53 16.47 10.29
CA ASP A 314 5.89 17.73 9.92
C ASP A 314 6.03 18.04 8.43
N ILE A 315 7.22 17.79 7.84
CA ILE A 315 7.46 17.97 6.40
C ILE A 315 6.52 17.09 5.56
N THR A 316 6.43 15.81 5.87
CA THR A 316 5.59 14.89 5.10
C THR A 316 4.09 15.10 5.37
N THR A 317 3.74 15.60 6.57
CA THR A 317 2.38 16.05 6.90
C THR A 317 1.97 17.24 6.04
N GLN A 318 2.85 18.24 5.92
CA GLN A 318 2.58 19.41 5.07
C GLN A 318 2.39 19.03 3.62
N GLU A 319 3.19 18.11 3.08
CA GLU A 319 2.99 17.60 1.71
C GLU A 319 1.60 16.99 1.52
N LEU A 320 1.10 16.20 2.47
CA LEU A 320 -0.24 15.62 2.40
C LEU A 320 -1.36 16.65 2.55
N LEU A 321 -1.15 17.70 3.34
CA LEU A 321 -2.09 18.83 3.44
C LEU A 321 -2.17 19.59 2.11
N ASP A 322 -1.03 19.82 1.45
CA ASP A 322 -0.97 20.47 0.14
C ASP A 322 -1.68 19.58 -0.91
N GLU A 323 -1.40 18.27 -0.95
CA GLU A 323 -2.10 17.33 -1.83
C GLU A 323 -3.61 17.30 -1.58
N LYS A 324 -4.05 17.31 -0.31
CA LYS A 324 -5.47 17.39 0.06
C LYS A 324 -6.12 18.66 -0.43
N SER A 325 -5.41 19.80 -0.34
CA SER A 325 -5.88 21.08 -0.89
C SER A 325 -6.05 21.03 -2.40
N ASP A 326 -5.08 20.42 -3.12
CA ASP A 326 -5.12 20.29 -4.59
C ASP A 326 -6.30 19.46 -5.09
N ILE A 327 -6.80 18.53 -4.27
CA ILE A 327 -7.92 17.64 -4.59
C ILE A 327 -9.22 18.02 -3.90
N SER A 328 -9.32 19.21 -3.31
CA SER A 328 -10.50 19.63 -2.50
C SER A 328 -11.82 19.53 -3.25
N GLU A 329 -11.81 19.68 -4.57
CA GLU A 329 -13.00 19.50 -5.43
C GLU A 329 -13.42 18.04 -5.59
N LEU A 330 -12.55 17.09 -5.19
CA LEU A 330 -12.78 15.65 -5.29
C LEU A 330 -13.11 15.01 -3.94
N LEU A 331 -13.15 15.77 -2.86
CA LEU A 331 -13.52 15.36 -1.52
C LEU A 331 -14.90 15.91 -1.15
#